data_651cb85d5e86e96879e8f8c19bf37f9d
#
_entry.id   651cb85d5e86e96879e8f8c19bf37f9d
#
_cell.length_a   1.000
_cell.length_b   1.000
_cell.length_c   1.000
_cell.angle_alpha   90.00
_cell.angle_beta   90.00
_cell.angle_gamma   90.00
#
_symmetry.space_group_name_H-M   'P 1'
#
loop_
_entity.id
_entity.type
_entity.pdbx_description
1 polymer ?
#
loop_
_entity_poly.entity_id
_entity_poly.type
_entity_poly.pdbx_seq_one_letter_code
_entity_poly.pdbx_strand_id
1 'polypeptide(L)'
;MGIEDDFYATIKFKSGEEIFSKVAASEEEDRTMLILSHPINIIEVKGRKGDPLGYKIEPWLKTTTDDMFIINMDDVLTISESSDIEMIMMYQNYVRQADTPDDETHRYKLSQREMGYISSVSDAKEVLEKLYKLETKDTQ
;
A
#
# COMPACT_ATOMS: atom_id res chain seq x y z
N MET A 1 -13.07 26.36 3.77
CA MET A 1 -12.18 25.37 3.22
C MET A 1 -11.42 24.68 4.33
N GLY A 2 -11.78 23.50 4.66
CA GLY A 2 -11.16 22.77 5.73
C GLY A 2 -10.77 21.39 5.29
N ILE A 3 -9.64 20.94 5.81
CA ILE A 3 -9.31 19.54 5.79
C ILE A 3 -9.96 18.96 7.02
N GLU A 4 -10.87 18.03 6.83
CA GLU A 4 -11.49 17.36 7.96
C GLU A 4 -10.47 16.47 8.65
N ASP A 5 -10.72 16.20 9.93
CA ASP A 5 -9.86 15.33 10.70
C ASP A 5 -9.70 13.97 10.00
N ASP A 6 -8.51 13.41 10.12
CA ASP A 6 -8.21 12.10 9.52
C ASP A 6 -9.08 11.01 10.12
N PHE A 7 -9.46 10.07 9.29
CA PHE A 7 -10.18 8.89 9.73
C PHE A 7 -9.69 7.68 8.95
N TYR A 8 -9.95 6.51 9.45
CA TYR A 8 -9.62 5.26 8.78
C TYR A 8 -10.84 4.77 8.02
N ALA A 9 -10.63 4.33 6.79
CA ALA A 9 -11.76 3.94 5.96
C ALA A 9 -11.41 2.85 4.96
N THR A 10 -12.41 2.07 4.64
CA THR A 10 -12.39 1.19 3.48
C THR A 10 -13.00 1.97 2.32
N ILE A 11 -12.31 2.00 1.21
CA ILE A 11 -12.74 2.70 0.00
C ILE A 11 -12.90 1.70 -1.11
N LYS A 12 -14.08 1.70 -1.72
CA LYS A 12 -14.35 0.91 -2.91
C LYS A 12 -14.40 1.85 -4.10
N PHE A 13 -13.58 1.57 -5.10
CA PHE A 13 -13.57 2.37 -6.31
C PHE A 13 -14.58 1.83 -7.34
N LYS A 14 -14.96 2.67 -8.26
CA LYS A 14 -15.85 2.25 -9.36
C LYS A 14 -15.24 1.14 -10.20
N SER A 15 -13.92 1.05 -10.22
CA SER A 15 -13.22 -0.03 -10.90
C SER A 15 -13.39 -1.39 -10.25
N GLY A 16 -13.87 -1.43 -9.02
CA GLY A 16 -13.99 -2.64 -8.23
C GLY A 16 -12.86 -2.85 -7.24
N GLU A 17 -11.83 -2.05 -7.32
CA GLU A 17 -10.73 -2.10 -6.36
C GLU A 17 -11.19 -1.67 -4.98
N GLU A 18 -10.62 -2.31 -3.97
CA GLU A 18 -10.91 -1.97 -2.59
C GLU A 18 -9.60 -1.74 -1.85
N ILE A 19 -9.53 -0.63 -1.12
CA ILE A 19 -8.34 -0.31 -0.32
C ILE A 19 -8.76 0.09 1.09
N PHE A 20 -7.80 0.02 2.00
CA PHE A 20 -7.92 0.56 3.34
C PHE A 20 -6.87 1.64 3.52
N SER A 21 -7.26 2.75 4.12
CA SER A 21 -6.34 3.89 4.23
C SER A 21 -6.76 4.81 5.36
N LYS A 22 -5.80 5.56 5.85
CA LYS A 22 -6.09 6.76 6.60
C LYS A 22 -6.46 7.84 5.58
N VAL A 23 -7.55 8.54 5.80
CA VAL A 23 -8.15 9.42 4.81
C VAL A 23 -8.43 10.78 5.40
N ALA A 24 -8.13 11.82 4.65
CA ALA A 24 -8.58 13.19 4.95
C ALA A 24 -9.34 13.70 3.74
N ALA A 25 -10.39 14.42 3.97
CA ALA A 25 -11.19 15.02 2.90
C ALA A 25 -10.82 16.48 2.74
N SER A 26 -10.67 16.91 1.51
CA SER A 26 -10.39 18.30 1.18
C SER A 26 -11.42 18.78 0.18
N GLU A 27 -12.09 19.87 0.49
CA GLU A 27 -13.04 20.48 -0.41
C GLU A 27 -12.41 21.72 -1.03
N GLU A 28 -12.35 21.71 -2.35
CA GLU A 28 -11.88 22.87 -3.10
C GLU A 28 -12.90 23.21 -4.17
N GLU A 29 -13.43 24.42 -4.10
CA GLU A 29 -14.42 24.94 -5.02
C GLU A 29 -15.60 23.98 -5.17
N ASP A 30 -15.67 23.27 -6.30
CA ASP A 30 -16.76 22.34 -6.57
C ASP A 30 -16.34 20.89 -6.45
N ARG A 31 -15.17 20.63 -5.92
CA ARG A 31 -14.60 19.30 -5.87
C ARG A 31 -14.31 18.84 -4.48
N THR A 32 -14.60 17.58 -4.22
CA THR A 32 -14.12 16.91 -3.03
C THR A 32 -12.99 15.97 -3.43
N MET A 33 -11.85 16.18 -2.82
CA MET A 33 -10.69 15.32 -3.03
C MET A 33 -10.42 14.56 -1.75
N LEU A 34 -9.94 13.36 -1.88
CA LEU A 34 -9.51 12.56 -0.74
C LEU A 34 -7.99 12.48 -0.74
N ILE A 35 -7.41 12.74 0.44
CA ILE A 35 -6.00 12.57 0.65
C ILE A 35 -5.81 11.25 1.38
N LEU A 36 -5.14 10.31 0.72
CA LEU A 36 -4.89 8.99 1.25
C LEU A 36 -3.48 8.93 1.80
N SER A 37 -3.36 8.46 3.03
CA SER A 37 -2.05 8.22 3.63
C SER A 37 -1.85 6.72 3.76
N HIS A 38 -0.79 6.21 3.15
CA HIS A 38 -0.44 4.78 3.18
C HIS A 38 -1.61 3.87 2.80
N PRO A 39 -2.20 4.08 1.61
CA PRO A 39 -3.29 3.18 1.20
C PRO A 39 -2.75 1.77 0.96
N ILE A 40 -3.48 0.78 1.45
CA ILE A 40 -3.07 -0.61 1.39
C ILE A 40 -4.15 -1.48 0.77
N ASN A 41 -3.71 -2.56 0.17
CA ASN A 41 -4.56 -3.68 -0.21
C ASN A 41 -4.46 -4.75 0.85
N ILE A 42 -5.58 -5.35 1.16
CA ILE A 42 -5.62 -6.49 2.06
C ILE A 42 -6.07 -7.69 1.26
N ILE A 43 -5.20 -8.67 1.18
CA ILE A 43 -5.43 -9.85 0.35
C ILE A 43 -5.62 -11.05 1.28
N GLU A 44 -6.73 -11.74 1.09
CA GLU A 44 -6.98 -12.96 1.83
C GLU A 44 -6.11 -14.08 1.28
N VAL A 45 -5.38 -14.73 2.18
CA VAL A 45 -4.55 -15.87 1.82
C VAL A 45 -5.32 -17.14 2.16
N LYS A 46 -5.54 -17.98 1.15
CA LYS A 46 -6.29 -19.22 1.31
C LYS A 46 -5.36 -20.42 1.33
N GLY A 47 -5.68 -21.38 2.17
CA GLY A 47 -4.98 -22.64 2.21
C GLY A 47 -5.38 -23.57 1.08
N ARG A 48 -4.78 -24.76 1.06
CA ARG A 48 -5.00 -25.75 0.00
C ARG A 48 -6.47 -26.18 -0.13
N LYS A 49 -7.21 -26.13 0.96
CA LYS A 49 -8.61 -26.54 0.98
C LYS A 49 -9.58 -25.38 0.82
N GLY A 50 -9.05 -24.19 0.49
CA GLY A 50 -9.88 -23.01 0.38
C GLY A 50 -10.18 -22.32 1.69
N ASP A 51 -9.67 -22.84 2.79
CA ASP A 51 -9.86 -22.22 4.11
C ASP A 51 -8.99 -20.97 4.23
N PRO A 52 -9.51 -19.89 4.85
CA PRO A 52 -8.69 -18.70 5.03
C PRO A 52 -7.58 -18.96 6.03
N LEU A 53 -6.34 -18.68 5.62
CA LEU A 53 -5.17 -18.77 6.48
C LEU A 53 -4.83 -17.44 7.16
N GLY A 54 -5.30 -16.33 6.60
CA GLY A 54 -5.01 -15.02 7.10
C GLY A 54 -5.06 -13.98 6.00
N TYR A 55 -4.47 -12.84 6.29
CA TYR A 55 -4.45 -11.71 5.35
C TYR A 55 -3.03 -11.26 5.12
N LYS A 56 -2.79 -10.81 3.89
CA LYS A 56 -1.53 -10.20 3.49
C LYS A 56 -1.79 -8.73 3.21
N ILE A 57 -0.92 -7.87 3.72
CA ILE A 57 -1.03 -6.44 3.51
C ILE A 57 0.01 -6.01 2.49
N GLU A 58 -0.45 -5.28 1.48
CA GLU A 58 0.42 -4.74 0.44
C GLU A 58 0.12 -3.27 0.22
N PRO A 59 1.13 -2.46 -0.16
CA PRO A 59 0.82 -1.09 -0.55
C PRO A 59 -0.08 -1.08 -1.78
N TRP A 60 -0.95 -0.08 -1.86
CA TRP A 60 -1.85 0.03 -3.00
C TRP A 60 -1.10 0.19 -4.32
N LEU A 61 -0.14 1.12 -4.33
CA LEU A 61 0.70 1.34 -5.50
C LEU A 61 2.08 0.75 -5.22
N LYS A 62 2.52 -0.11 -6.10
CA LYS A 62 3.70 -0.95 -5.84
C LYS A 62 4.97 -0.44 -6.47
N THR A 63 4.86 0.51 -7.38
CA THR A 63 6.01 0.99 -8.14
C THR A 63 6.48 2.38 -7.70
N THR A 64 5.94 2.88 -6.61
CA THR A 64 6.34 4.17 -6.04
C THR A 64 6.69 4.01 -4.58
N THR A 65 7.57 4.87 -4.10
CA THR A 65 7.89 4.97 -2.68
C THR A 65 7.05 6.02 -1.97
N ASP A 66 6.22 6.74 -2.71
CA ASP A 66 5.33 7.72 -2.12
C ASP A 66 4.30 7.03 -1.25
N ASP A 67 3.89 7.72 -0.21
CA ASP A 67 2.91 7.19 0.74
C ASP A 67 1.67 8.06 0.88
N MET A 68 1.61 9.17 0.16
CA MET A 68 0.46 10.06 0.19
C MET A 68 -0.06 10.28 -1.22
N PHE A 69 -1.36 10.14 -1.40
CA PHE A 69 -1.98 10.24 -2.71
C PHE A 69 -3.26 11.04 -2.63
N ILE A 70 -3.54 11.78 -3.68
CA ILE A 70 -4.78 12.55 -3.77
C ILE A 70 -5.64 11.90 -4.85
N ILE A 71 -6.86 11.55 -4.50
CA ILE A 71 -7.80 10.95 -5.44
C ILE A 71 -9.06 11.82 -5.56
N ASN A 72 -9.70 11.70 -6.71
CA ASN A 72 -10.94 12.40 -6.97
C ASN A 72 -12.10 11.56 -6.42
N MET A 73 -13.00 12.20 -5.70
CA MET A 73 -14.16 11.53 -5.13
C MET A 73 -15.07 10.92 -6.21
N ASP A 74 -14.99 11.43 -7.44
CA ASP A 74 -15.78 10.90 -8.54
C ASP A 74 -15.47 9.45 -8.89
N ASP A 75 -14.26 8.98 -8.55
CA ASP A 75 -13.85 7.61 -8.83
C ASP A 75 -14.25 6.63 -7.73
N VAL A 76 -14.81 7.15 -6.66
CA VAL A 76 -15.16 6.37 -5.47
C VAL A 76 -16.60 5.91 -5.56
N LEU A 77 -16.83 4.61 -5.42
CA LEU A 77 -18.17 4.06 -5.33
C LEU A 77 -18.75 4.24 -3.93
N THR A 78 -17.96 3.90 -2.92
CA THR A 78 -18.38 4.06 -1.54
C THR A 78 -17.19 4.17 -0.60
N ILE A 79 -17.41 4.84 0.52
CA ILE A 79 -16.45 4.94 1.61
C ILE A 79 -17.13 4.46 2.87
N SER A 80 -16.45 3.58 3.59
CA SER A 80 -16.94 3.12 4.89
C SER A 80 -15.91 3.48 5.94
N GLU A 81 -16.27 4.39 6.83
CA GLU A 81 -15.40 4.72 7.95
C GLU A 81 -15.24 3.51 8.85
N SER A 82 -14.01 3.19 9.20
CA SER A 82 -13.70 2.02 10.00
C SER A 82 -13.62 2.37 11.47
N SER A 83 -14.30 1.58 12.29
CA SER A 83 -14.15 1.61 13.74
C SER A 83 -13.61 0.27 14.25
N ASP A 84 -13.19 -0.59 13.36
CA ASP A 84 -12.63 -1.90 13.72
C ASP A 84 -11.22 -1.70 14.27
N ILE A 85 -11.10 -1.87 15.56
CA ILE A 85 -9.85 -1.61 16.27
C ILE A 85 -8.74 -2.55 15.79
N GLU A 86 -9.08 -3.81 15.54
CA GLU A 86 -8.08 -4.78 15.06
C GLU A 86 -7.52 -4.38 13.70
N MET A 87 -8.38 -3.96 12.79
CA MET A 87 -7.97 -3.52 11.47
C MET A 87 -7.11 -2.25 11.56
N ILE A 88 -7.54 -1.31 12.40
CA ILE A 88 -6.81 -0.06 12.58
C ILE A 88 -5.43 -0.33 13.16
N MET A 89 -5.33 -1.20 14.15
CA MET A 89 -4.06 -1.55 14.75
C MET A 89 -3.13 -2.26 13.77
N MET A 90 -3.68 -3.16 12.98
CA MET A 90 -2.92 -3.85 11.95
C MET A 90 -2.38 -2.86 10.92
N TYR A 91 -3.20 -1.92 10.51
CA TYR A 91 -2.80 -0.86 9.60
C TYR A 91 -1.72 0.03 10.21
N GLN A 92 -1.90 0.45 11.45
CA GLN A 92 -0.93 1.29 12.14
C GLN A 92 0.42 0.59 12.29
N ASN A 93 0.42 -0.68 12.58
CA ASN A 93 1.64 -1.47 12.66
C ASN A 93 2.35 -1.54 11.32
N TYR A 94 1.59 -1.73 10.26
CA TYR A 94 2.15 -1.76 8.91
C TYR A 94 2.79 -0.41 8.56
N VAL A 95 2.10 0.68 8.83
CA VAL A 95 2.61 2.02 8.54
C VAL A 95 3.88 2.31 9.33
N ARG A 96 3.89 1.92 10.59
CA ARG A 96 5.06 2.13 11.44
C ARG A 96 6.27 1.39 10.92
N GLN A 97 6.08 0.19 10.44
CA GLN A 97 7.16 -0.60 9.85
C GLN A 97 7.61 0.02 8.53
N ALA A 98 6.69 0.50 7.73
CA ALA A 98 7.02 1.11 6.45
C ALA A 98 7.79 2.42 6.61
N ASP A 99 7.49 3.17 7.67
CA ASP A 99 8.14 4.45 7.93
C ASP A 99 9.45 4.34 8.68
N THR A 100 9.82 3.14 9.13
CA THR A 100 11.10 2.94 9.81
C THR A 100 12.22 3.12 8.79
N PRO A 101 13.04 4.16 8.93
CA PRO A 101 14.08 4.41 7.94
C PRO A 101 15.19 3.38 8.04
N ASP A 102 15.66 2.95 6.88
CA ASP A 102 16.87 2.17 6.70
C ASP A 102 17.01 0.92 7.48
N ASP A 103 15.96 0.29 7.72
CA ASP A 103 16.09 -1.03 8.23
C ASP A 103 16.19 -1.97 7.02
N GLU A 104 17.40 -2.28 6.62
CA GLU A 104 17.65 -3.27 5.59
C GLU A 104 16.98 -4.58 5.96
N THR A 105 16.95 -4.86 7.24
CA THR A 105 16.24 -6.00 7.78
C THR A 105 14.76 -5.92 7.48
N HIS A 106 14.21 -4.72 7.56
CA HIS A 106 12.81 -4.51 7.27
C HIS A 106 12.50 -4.74 5.80
N ARG A 107 13.31 -4.19 4.91
CA ARG A 107 13.16 -4.43 3.47
C ARG A 107 13.28 -5.91 3.14
N TYR A 108 14.22 -6.56 3.77
CA TYR A 108 14.43 -7.98 3.58
C TYR A 108 13.23 -8.79 4.05
N LYS A 109 12.69 -8.45 5.21
CA LYS A 109 11.50 -9.12 5.73
C LYS A 109 10.28 -8.89 4.86
N LEU A 110 10.10 -7.68 4.36
CA LEU A 110 9.01 -7.39 3.45
C LEU A 110 9.13 -8.19 2.17
N SER A 111 10.33 -8.23 1.60
CA SER A 111 10.53 -8.97 0.38
C SER A 111 10.33 -10.47 0.58
N GLN A 112 10.67 -11.00 1.76
CA GLN A 112 10.41 -12.40 2.07
C GLN A 112 8.93 -12.69 2.28
N ARG A 113 8.21 -11.80 2.93
CA ARG A 113 6.78 -11.97 3.15
C ARG A 113 5.99 -11.95 1.87
N GLU A 114 6.50 -11.25 0.90
CA GLU A 114 5.83 -11.06 -0.37
C GLU A 114 6.38 -11.97 -1.44
N MET A 115 7.02 -13.03 -1.01
CA MET A 115 7.60 -13.99 -1.93
C MET A 115 6.58 -14.48 -2.94
N GLY A 116 6.92 -14.30 -4.17
CA GLY A 116 6.13 -14.75 -5.28
C GLY A 116 5.28 -13.70 -5.94
N TYR A 117 5.18 -12.51 -5.36
CA TYR A 117 4.38 -11.49 -6.00
C TYR A 117 5.08 -10.14 -6.05
N ILE A 118 5.23 -9.48 -4.90
CA ILE A 118 5.93 -8.20 -4.88
C ILE A 118 7.42 -8.42 -5.01
N SER A 119 7.91 -9.49 -4.41
CA SER A 119 9.31 -9.83 -4.51
C SER A 119 9.75 -10.04 -5.94
N SER A 120 8.88 -10.56 -6.81
CA SER A 120 9.27 -10.79 -8.20
C SER A 120 9.58 -9.49 -8.93
N VAL A 121 8.87 -8.40 -8.62
CA VAL A 121 9.14 -7.09 -9.22
C VAL A 121 10.41 -6.49 -8.63
N SER A 122 10.55 -6.53 -7.31
CA SER A 122 11.74 -6.03 -6.64
C SER A 122 12.99 -6.82 -7.03
N ASP A 123 12.85 -8.13 -7.09
CA ASP A 123 13.96 -9.00 -7.48
C ASP A 123 14.38 -8.76 -8.92
N ALA A 124 13.42 -8.57 -9.81
CA ALA A 124 13.72 -8.26 -11.20
C ALA A 124 14.47 -6.94 -11.30
N LYS A 125 14.05 -5.95 -10.54
CA LYS A 125 14.72 -4.67 -10.50
C LYS A 125 16.14 -4.79 -9.97
N GLU A 126 16.32 -5.52 -8.87
CA GLU A 126 17.65 -5.75 -8.30
C GLU A 126 18.56 -6.52 -9.24
N VAL A 127 18.03 -7.54 -9.88
CA VAL A 127 18.79 -8.33 -10.86
C VAL A 127 19.22 -7.45 -12.01
N LEU A 128 18.32 -6.62 -12.52
CA LEU A 128 18.64 -5.71 -13.60
C LEU A 128 19.71 -4.71 -13.19
N GLU A 129 19.61 -4.17 -11.99
CA GLU A 129 20.61 -3.25 -11.46
C GLU A 129 21.96 -3.91 -11.30
N LYS A 130 22.00 -5.14 -10.81
CA LYS A 130 23.24 -5.88 -10.66
C LYS A 130 23.88 -6.22 -12.01
N LEU A 131 23.07 -6.63 -12.95
CA LEU A 131 23.55 -6.90 -14.30
C LEU A 131 24.11 -5.67 -14.95
N TYR A 132 23.43 -4.54 -14.77
CA TYR A 132 23.88 -3.28 -15.30
C TYR A 132 25.23 -2.87 -14.70
N LYS A 133 25.39 -3.06 -13.40
CA LYS A 133 26.65 -2.74 -12.71
C LYS A 133 27.77 -3.67 -13.15
N LEU A 134 27.47 -4.94 -13.38
CA LEU A 134 28.45 -5.89 -13.86
C LEU A 134 28.92 -5.56 -15.27
N GLU A 135 28.00 -5.17 -16.14
CA GLU A 135 28.35 -4.76 -17.49
C GLU A 135 29.22 -3.51 -17.48
N THR A 136 28.91 -2.55 -16.62
CA THR A 136 29.73 -1.35 -16.51
C THR A 136 31.12 -1.65 -15.97
N LYS A 137 31.27 -2.69 -15.14
CA LYS A 137 32.59 -3.09 -14.68
C LYS A 137 33.40 -3.83 -15.73
N ASP A 138 32.72 -4.63 -16.53
CA ASP A 138 33.38 -5.43 -17.58
C ASP A 138 33.81 -4.57 -18.77
N THR A 139 33.24 -3.40 -18.92
CA THR A 139 33.61 -2.50 -20.02
C THR A 139 34.78 -1.60 -19.68
N GLN A 140 35.34 -1.74 -18.51
CA GLN A 140 36.56 -1.06 -18.15
C GLN A 140 37.77 -1.94 -18.46
#